data_7edad43f4ea1d7dd6447f0e05d58f794
#
_entry.id   7edad43f4ea1d7dd6447f0e05d58f794
#
_cell.length_a   1.000
_cell.length_b   1.000
_cell.length_c   1.000
_cell.angle_alpha   90.00
_cell.angle_beta   90.00
_cell.angle_gamma   90.00
#
_symmetry.space_group_name_H-M   'P 1'
#
loop_
_entity.id
_entity.type
_entity.pdbx_description
1 polymer ?
#
loop_
_entity_poly.entity_id
_entity_poly.type
_entity_poly.pdbx_seq_one_letter_code
_entity_poly.pdbx_strand_id
1 'polypeptide(L)'
;MKRRSFVKLSASASALGLFPYELGAALKLANTTLNCDVSNRKIVLIELKGGNDGLNTLIPYNNYGYYAGTLRPDIHIPVPDYNNLAVDISNSGSNKDLVFNPALLTGANAGFKGLYQSGMLRVLQSVGYPSANKSHFASIDLWATGNDGNSWDNGKESGWLGRFMEEAYSSLLPTNFPLGIQLGSSNTWLGFHAEHEHGMALNIEGQNSQNFYTVLSGLAGQAPDNIPQGTHYGSELQYIINTDSAANTYAAAIENAFNANGSENLVSYPDTDLADQLKTVARLIRGGIETKVYMVTIGGFDTHNVQNQASGDINGRHTELLTELSGAVDAFMADINADSIGDDVVGLTFSEFGRKAKQNGNLGTDHGEIAPMFVFGKPVQGGVSGINVDLTEASSNNNWQIKTVQHDYRQVFATLMQDFLGAENAVVDNAFFDQTNNESFSTKKIQDVIKPSHYVDSTCYALSNNTPKNETFWATYPNPVYDKLFVNPIVDNLEVNYAIHNNNGILIKSGKLDMQLGYAAIDMVSLPHGLYVVTLQANGMQETKKIIKA
;
A
#
# COMPACT_ATOMS: atom_id res chain seq x y z
N MET A 1 -29.92 -22.92 -30.58
CA MET A 1 -30.34 -21.50 -30.63
C MET A 1 -29.10 -20.61 -30.72
N LYS A 2 -29.02 -19.67 -31.68
CA LYS A 2 -27.83 -18.80 -31.82
C LYS A 2 -27.84 -17.76 -30.69
N ARG A 3 -26.69 -17.47 -30.09
CA ARG A 3 -26.52 -16.49 -28.95
C ARG A 3 -27.27 -15.15 -29.14
N ARG A 4 -27.32 -14.64 -30.38
CA ARG A 4 -28.08 -13.43 -30.75
C ARG A 4 -29.59 -13.54 -30.59
N SER A 5 -30.17 -14.73 -30.76
CA SER A 5 -31.62 -14.99 -30.63
C SER A 5 -32.02 -15.09 -29.15
N PHE A 6 -31.14 -15.62 -28.30
CA PHE A 6 -31.32 -15.67 -26.84
C PHE A 6 -31.35 -14.28 -26.21
N VAL A 7 -30.38 -13.41 -26.58
CA VAL A 7 -30.31 -12.04 -26.09
C VAL A 7 -31.51 -11.19 -26.54
N LYS A 8 -32.00 -11.40 -27.75
CA LYS A 8 -33.24 -10.72 -28.24
C LYS A 8 -34.50 -11.19 -27.52
N LEU A 9 -34.58 -12.48 -27.16
CA LEU A 9 -35.72 -13.03 -26.43
C LEU A 9 -35.77 -12.56 -24.98
N SER A 10 -34.60 -12.49 -24.29
CA SER A 10 -34.49 -11.99 -22.93
C SER A 10 -34.78 -10.48 -22.83
N ALA A 11 -34.32 -9.68 -23.78
CA ALA A 11 -34.65 -8.26 -23.86
C ALA A 11 -36.15 -8.00 -24.13
N SER A 12 -36.82 -8.87 -24.90
CA SER A 12 -38.25 -8.75 -25.16
C SER A 12 -39.12 -9.20 -23.99
N ALA A 13 -38.64 -10.14 -23.16
CA ALA A 13 -39.34 -10.60 -21.96
C ALA A 13 -39.28 -9.61 -20.80
N SER A 14 -38.16 -8.87 -20.65
CA SER A 14 -38.02 -7.83 -19.65
C SER A 14 -38.89 -6.59 -19.91
N ALA A 15 -39.24 -6.32 -21.17
CA ALA A 15 -40.17 -5.25 -21.55
C ALA A 15 -41.64 -5.55 -21.18
N LEU A 16 -41.97 -6.80 -20.85
CA LEU A 16 -43.33 -7.26 -20.54
C LEU A 16 -43.60 -7.41 -19.02
N GLY A 17 -42.67 -7.02 -18.14
CA GLY A 17 -42.90 -7.03 -16.69
C GLY A 17 -43.16 -8.42 -16.06
N LEU A 18 -42.78 -9.52 -16.72
CA LEU A 18 -43.14 -10.90 -16.36
C LEU A 18 -42.07 -11.64 -15.53
N PHE A 19 -40.99 -10.95 -15.07
CA PHE A 19 -39.96 -11.57 -14.26
C PHE A 19 -39.73 -10.84 -12.93
N PRO A 20 -39.66 -11.58 -11.83
CA PRO A 20 -39.42 -10.99 -10.52
C PRO A 20 -37.97 -10.44 -10.39
N TYR A 21 -37.81 -9.62 -9.40
CA TYR A 21 -36.70 -8.77 -8.97
C TYR A 21 -35.26 -9.24 -9.29
N GLU A 22 -35.02 -10.53 -9.38
CA GLU A 22 -33.67 -11.10 -9.57
C GLU A 22 -33.10 -10.93 -11.01
N LEU A 23 -33.95 -10.75 -12.03
CA LEU A 23 -33.47 -10.50 -13.39
C LEU A 23 -33.01 -9.04 -13.58
N GLY A 24 -33.52 -8.12 -12.79
CA GLY A 24 -33.07 -6.73 -12.75
C GLY A 24 -31.64 -6.58 -12.21
N ALA A 25 -31.29 -7.44 -11.27
CA ALA A 25 -29.92 -7.51 -10.73
C ALA A 25 -28.96 -8.13 -11.78
N ALA A 26 -29.35 -9.20 -12.46
CA ALA A 26 -28.55 -9.82 -13.51
C ALA A 26 -28.35 -8.91 -14.73
N LEU A 27 -29.33 -8.05 -15.07
CA LEU A 27 -29.20 -7.05 -16.14
C LEU A 27 -28.38 -5.83 -15.73
N LYS A 28 -28.38 -5.46 -14.44
CA LYS A 28 -27.43 -4.49 -13.89
C LYS A 28 -26.00 -5.03 -13.92
N LEU A 29 -25.79 -6.31 -13.58
CA LEU A 29 -24.49 -6.97 -13.70
C LEU A 29 -23.98 -7.05 -15.13
N ALA A 30 -24.86 -7.22 -16.12
CA ALA A 30 -24.47 -7.33 -17.52
C ALA A 30 -24.06 -6.00 -18.18
N ASN A 31 -24.35 -4.86 -17.53
CA ASN A 31 -23.96 -3.52 -17.99
C ASN A 31 -22.81 -2.90 -17.20
N THR A 32 -22.37 -3.51 -16.09
CA THR A 32 -21.11 -3.19 -15.43
C THR A 32 -20.06 -4.12 -16.03
N THR A 33 -19.13 -3.59 -16.79
CA THR A 33 -17.85 -4.26 -17.07
C THR A 33 -17.17 -4.41 -15.73
N LEU A 34 -17.20 -5.63 -15.14
CA LEU A 34 -16.48 -5.94 -13.91
C LEU A 34 -15.00 -5.67 -14.19
N ASN A 35 -14.44 -4.69 -13.50
CA ASN A 35 -13.02 -4.37 -13.59
C ASN A 35 -12.25 -5.32 -12.66
N CYS A 36 -11.98 -6.52 -13.14
CA CYS A 36 -11.23 -7.54 -12.40
C CYS A 36 -9.72 -7.51 -12.66
N ASP A 37 -9.24 -6.70 -13.60
CA ASP A 37 -7.81 -6.52 -13.81
C ASP A 37 -7.28 -5.45 -12.85
N VAL A 38 -6.55 -5.89 -11.86
CA VAL A 38 -5.91 -5.08 -10.84
C VAL A 38 -4.38 -5.13 -10.91
N SER A 39 -3.84 -5.77 -11.96
CA SER A 39 -2.40 -6.04 -12.09
C SER A 39 -1.54 -4.78 -12.07
N ASN A 40 -2.05 -3.67 -12.64
CA ASN A 40 -1.35 -2.39 -12.69
C ASN A 40 -1.57 -1.50 -11.48
N ARG A 41 -2.45 -1.85 -10.54
CA ARG A 41 -2.81 -0.99 -9.41
C ARG A 41 -1.69 -0.86 -8.39
N LYS A 42 -1.51 0.34 -7.89
CA LYS A 42 -0.44 0.72 -6.97
C LYS A 42 -0.94 1.65 -5.88
N ILE A 43 -0.37 1.51 -4.68
CA ILE A 43 -0.63 2.42 -3.55
C ILE A 43 0.64 3.21 -3.24
N VAL A 44 0.48 4.51 -3.00
CA VAL A 44 1.54 5.42 -2.57
C VAL A 44 1.23 5.90 -1.15
N LEU A 45 2.03 5.47 -0.19
CA LEU A 45 1.94 5.84 1.22
C LEU A 45 2.82 7.07 1.48
N ILE A 46 2.26 8.12 2.10
CA ILE A 46 3.00 9.30 2.52
C ILE A 46 2.98 9.36 4.04
N GLU A 47 4.11 9.06 4.67
CA GLU A 47 4.27 9.16 6.12
C GLU A 47 4.52 10.61 6.53
N LEU A 48 3.65 11.17 7.37
CA LEU A 48 3.82 12.45 8.03
C LEU A 48 4.46 12.22 9.40
N LYS A 49 5.78 12.05 9.43
CA LYS A 49 6.52 11.59 10.60
C LYS A 49 6.65 12.66 11.67
N GLY A 50 6.18 12.34 12.88
CA GLY A 50 6.26 13.20 14.05
C GLY A 50 4.91 13.51 14.71
N GLY A 51 3.80 13.00 14.19
CA GLY A 51 2.47 13.26 14.73
C GLY A 51 1.82 14.53 14.15
N ASN A 52 1.09 14.39 13.09
CA ASN A 52 0.42 15.51 12.41
C ASN A 52 -0.63 16.17 13.31
N ASP A 53 -0.62 17.50 13.38
CA ASP A 53 -1.63 18.27 14.10
C ASP A 53 -2.95 18.37 13.31
N GLY A 54 -3.87 17.48 13.65
CA GLY A 54 -5.16 17.38 12.96
C GLY A 54 -6.01 18.65 13.01
N LEU A 55 -6.02 19.37 14.13
CA LEU A 55 -6.85 20.57 14.27
C LEU A 55 -6.29 21.79 13.53
N ASN A 56 -4.98 21.82 13.24
CA ASN A 56 -4.38 22.85 12.40
C ASN A 56 -4.24 22.37 10.94
N THR A 57 -4.49 21.09 10.64
CA THR A 57 -4.59 20.57 9.27
C THR A 57 -6.00 20.76 8.72
N LEU A 58 -7.01 20.36 9.51
CA LEU A 58 -8.44 20.49 9.23
C LEU A 58 -9.10 21.23 10.39
N ILE A 59 -9.41 22.49 10.18
CA ILE A 59 -9.89 23.41 11.22
C ILE A 59 -11.36 23.14 11.48
N PRO A 60 -11.78 22.84 12.74
CA PRO A 60 -13.18 22.59 13.10
C PRO A 60 -13.94 23.92 13.23
N TYR A 61 -14.38 24.48 12.11
CA TYR A 61 -15.00 25.80 12.04
C TYR A 61 -16.36 25.86 12.75
N ASN A 62 -17.07 24.76 12.83
CA ASN A 62 -18.32 24.65 13.60
C ASN A 62 -18.15 25.01 15.09
N ASN A 63 -16.95 24.93 15.62
CA ASN A 63 -16.61 25.31 16.98
C ASN A 63 -15.35 26.20 17.06
N TYR A 64 -15.21 27.09 16.06
CA TYR A 64 -14.02 27.92 15.88
C TYR A 64 -13.72 28.80 17.09
N GLY A 65 -14.74 29.38 17.74
CA GLY A 65 -14.55 30.21 18.92
C GLY A 65 -13.89 29.47 20.09
N TYR A 66 -14.24 28.21 20.32
CA TYR A 66 -13.63 27.36 21.33
C TYR A 66 -12.22 26.90 20.92
N TYR A 67 -12.04 26.50 19.66
CA TYR A 67 -10.75 26.15 19.10
C TYR A 67 -9.76 27.32 19.21
N ALA A 68 -10.10 28.50 18.71
CA ALA A 68 -9.22 29.65 18.65
C ALA A 68 -9.08 30.38 20.01
N GLY A 69 -10.18 30.50 20.78
CA GLY A 69 -10.19 31.30 21.99
C GLY A 69 -9.79 30.55 23.26
N THR A 70 -10.00 29.22 23.31
CA THR A 70 -9.79 28.42 24.53
C THR A 70 -8.68 27.39 24.38
N LEU A 71 -8.68 26.64 23.29
CA LEU A 71 -7.73 25.57 23.10
C LEU A 71 -6.41 26.06 22.51
N ARG A 72 -6.45 27.00 21.57
CA ARG A 72 -5.29 27.44 20.78
C ARG A 72 -5.21 28.95 20.60
N PRO A 73 -5.27 29.75 21.67
CA PRO A 73 -5.28 31.21 21.55
C PRO A 73 -4.08 31.77 20.77
N ASP A 74 -2.94 31.09 20.82
CA ASP A 74 -1.68 31.57 20.21
C ASP A 74 -1.32 30.84 18.90
N ILE A 75 -1.85 29.65 18.66
CA ILE A 75 -1.44 28.83 17.48
C ILE A 75 -2.60 28.46 16.56
N HIS A 76 -3.81 29.00 16.77
CA HIS A 76 -4.92 28.74 15.87
C HIS A 76 -4.64 29.28 14.47
N ILE A 77 -5.21 28.63 13.48
CA ILE A 77 -5.15 29.08 12.09
C ILE A 77 -6.32 30.02 11.82
N PRO A 78 -6.08 31.30 11.46
CA PRO A 78 -7.16 32.21 11.06
C PRO A 78 -7.80 31.73 9.75
N VAL A 79 -9.09 31.98 9.62
CA VAL A 79 -9.91 31.60 8.44
C VAL A 79 -10.46 32.86 7.78
N PRO A 80 -9.61 33.64 7.07
CA PRO A 80 -10.04 34.91 6.48
C PRO A 80 -10.92 34.72 5.24
N ASP A 81 -10.80 33.60 4.54
CA ASP A 81 -11.54 33.24 3.33
C ASP A 81 -12.19 31.87 3.48
N TYR A 82 -13.26 31.84 4.29
CA TYR A 82 -13.98 30.60 4.56
C TYR A 82 -14.44 29.89 3.28
N ASN A 83 -15.03 30.61 2.33
CA ASN A 83 -15.59 29.98 1.14
C ASN A 83 -14.55 29.28 0.27
N ASN A 84 -13.32 29.80 0.22
CA ASN A 84 -12.23 29.18 -0.52
C ASN A 84 -11.63 28.01 0.24
N LEU A 85 -11.56 28.11 1.58
CA LEU A 85 -10.92 27.12 2.44
C LEU A 85 -11.86 25.99 2.87
N ALA A 86 -13.19 26.21 2.83
CA ALA A 86 -14.16 25.24 3.26
C ALA A 86 -14.09 23.96 2.43
N VAL A 87 -14.17 22.85 3.14
CA VAL A 87 -14.49 21.55 2.56
C VAL A 87 -15.98 21.53 2.34
N ASP A 88 -16.42 21.53 1.08
CA ASP A 88 -17.84 21.45 0.77
C ASP A 88 -18.38 20.06 1.08
N ILE A 89 -19.25 20.00 2.07
CA ILE A 89 -19.87 18.79 2.60
C ILE A 89 -21.38 18.85 2.49
N SER A 90 -21.86 19.48 1.43
CA SER A 90 -23.28 19.69 1.17
C SER A 90 -24.14 18.42 1.27
N ASN A 91 -23.53 17.24 1.21
CA ASN A 91 -24.21 15.94 1.30
C ASN A 91 -24.14 15.26 2.68
N SER A 92 -23.40 15.79 3.65
CA SER A 92 -23.26 15.18 4.98
C SER A 92 -23.72 16.17 6.06
N GLY A 93 -24.99 16.17 6.40
CA GLY A 93 -25.67 17.15 7.26
C GLY A 93 -24.97 17.65 8.54
N SER A 94 -23.90 16.99 9.02
CA SER A 94 -23.20 17.32 10.27
C SER A 94 -21.77 17.86 10.09
N ASN A 95 -21.22 17.89 8.88
CA ASN A 95 -19.81 18.26 8.65
C ASN A 95 -19.61 19.62 7.98
N LYS A 96 -20.59 20.50 8.06
CA LYS A 96 -20.66 21.71 7.23
C LYS A 96 -19.53 22.72 7.46
N ASP A 97 -18.79 22.63 8.52
CA ASP A 97 -17.86 23.67 8.93
C ASP A 97 -16.44 23.11 9.15
N LEU A 98 -16.02 22.22 8.26
CA LEU A 98 -14.64 21.76 8.19
C LEU A 98 -13.88 22.61 7.18
N VAL A 99 -12.68 23.08 7.55
CA VAL A 99 -11.90 24.03 6.76
C VAL A 99 -10.47 23.52 6.61
N PHE A 100 -9.94 23.54 5.39
CA PHE A 100 -8.53 23.27 5.15
C PHE A 100 -7.64 24.36 5.74
N ASN A 101 -6.46 23.95 6.27
CA ASN A 101 -5.39 24.91 6.44
C ASN A 101 -5.07 25.58 5.09
N PRO A 102 -4.85 26.91 5.03
CA PRO A 102 -4.52 27.60 3.80
C PRO A 102 -3.33 27.00 3.02
N ALA A 103 -2.36 26.42 3.73
CA ALA A 103 -1.21 25.73 3.15
C ALA A 103 -1.59 24.55 2.23
N LEU A 104 -2.73 23.90 2.49
CA LEU A 104 -3.24 22.79 1.68
C LEU A 104 -3.84 23.24 0.31
N LEU A 105 -3.78 24.53 0.00
CA LEU A 105 -4.09 25.08 -1.32
C LEU A 105 -2.83 25.28 -2.18
N THR A 106 -1.66 24.96 -1.66
CA THR A 106 -0.39 25.15 -2.38
C THR A 106 -0.27 24.14 -3.52
N GLY A 107 0.05 24.63 -4.70
CA GLY A 107 0.20 23.87 -5.94
C GLY A 107 -0.46 24.59 -7.12
N ALA A 108 -0.08 24.23 -8.34
CA ALA A 108 -0.60 24.83 -9.57
C ALA A 108 -2.11 24.55 -9.77
N ASN A 109 -2.62 23.46 -9.19
CA ASN A 109 -4.01 23.02 -9.26
C ASN A 109 -4.73 23.18 -7.91
N ALA A 110 -4.26 24.08 -7.04
CA ALA A 110 -4.79 24.36 -5.72
C ALA A 110 -4.68 23.16 -4.73
N GLY A 111 -3.69 22.31 -4.90
CA GLY A 111 -3.31 21.26 -3.94
C GLY A 111 -4.46 20.33 -3.52
N PHE A 112 -4.53 20.03 -2.22
CA PHE A 112 -5.60 19.19 -1.67
C PHE A 112 -7.00 19.77 -1.89
N LYS A 113 -7.15 21.09 -1.87
CA LYS A 113 -8.44 21.72 -2.17
C LYS A 113 -8.87 21.45 -3.61
N GLY A 114 -7.96 21.57 -4.57
CA GLY A 114 -8.21 21.25 -5.98
C GLY A 114 -8.59 19.78 -6.18
N LEU A 115 -7.89 18.86 -5.51
CA LEU A 115 -8.22 17.43 -5.52
C LEU A 115 -9.61 17.16 -4.91
N TYR A 116 -9.97 17.86 -3.84
CA TYR A 116 -11.29 17.75 -3.24
C TYR A 116 -12.39 18.23 -4.20
N GLN A 117 -12.21 19.39 -4.82
CA GLN A 117 -13.16 19.95 -5.76
C GLN A 117 -13.34 19.11 -7.03
N SER A 118 -12.28 18.43 -7.47
CA SER A 118 -12.33 17.52 -8.62
C SER A 118 -12.87 16.11 -8.27
N GLY A 119 -13.26 15.88 -7.01
CA GLY A 119 -13.77 14.58 -6.56
C GLY A 119 -12.71 13.48 -6.52
N MET A 120 -11.44 13.85 -6.33
CA MET A 120 -10.29 12.96 -6.25
C MET A 120 -9.66 12.91 -4.85
N LEU A 121 -10.30 13.46 -3.83
CA LEU A 121 -9.85 13.44 -2.44
C LEU A 121 -10.94 12.98 -1.50
N ARG A 122 -10.66 11.95 -0.71
CA ARG A 122 -11.44 11.54 0.45
C ARG A 122 -10.74 11.96 1.72
N VAL A 123 -11.41 12.73 2.55
CA VAL A 123 -10.95 13.15 3.88
C VAL A 123 -11.49 12.18 4.91
N LEU A 124 -10.61 11.52 5.66
CA LEU A 124 -10.96 10.62 6.76
C LEU A 124 -10.67 11.32 8.07
N GLN A 125 -11.69 11.57 8.89
CA GLN A 125 -11.53 12.27 10.15
C GLN A 125 -11.28 11.30 11.31
N SER A 126 -10.56 11.77 12.33
CA SER A 126 -10.35 11.03 13.59
C SER A 126 -9.83 9.61 13.40
N VAL A 127 -8.78 9.46 12.57
CA VAL A 127 -8.12 8.17 12.36
C VAL A 127 -7.13 7.91 13.49
N GLY A 128 -7.13 6.70 14.01
CA GLY A 128 -6.26 6.25 15.09
C GLY A 128 -6.42 4.76 15.34
N TYR A 129 -6.16 4.32 16.58
CA TYR A 129 -6.37 2.95 17.04
C TYR A 129 -6.73 2.93 18.54
N PRO A 130 -7.39 1.86 19.06
CA PRO A 130 -8.07 1.90 20.36
C PRO A 130 -7.21 2.23 21.56
N SER A 131 -5.98 1.72 21.63
CA SER A 131 -5.06 1.92 22.76
C SER A 131 -3.82 2.69 22.31
N ALA A 132 -4.03 3.91 21.80
CA ALA A 132 -3.00 4.72 21.19
C ALA A 132 -1.79 4.91 22.10
N ASN A 133 -0.62 4.51 21.61
CA ASN A 133 0.66 4.79 22.22
C ASN A 133 1.18 6.14 21.69
N LYS A 134 1.67 6.98 22.61
CA LYS A 134 2.16 8.32 22.28
C LYS A 134 3.71 8.41 22.26
N SER A 135 4.38 7.28 22.19
CA SER A 135 5.81 7.19 21.86
C SER A 135 5.95 6.99 20.35
N HIS A 136 6.76 7.81 19.70
CA HIS A 136 7.03 7.69 18.26
C HIS A 136 7.47 6.27 17.88
N PHE A 137 8.46 5.73 18.58
CA PHE A 137 8.97 4.38 18.30
C PHE A 137 7.89 3.31 18.42
N ALA A 138 7.20 3.27 19.55
CA ALA A 138 6.17 2.27 19.78
C ALA A 138 4.96 2.42 18.83
N SER A 139 4.56 3.66 18.52
CA SER A 139 3.43 3.88 17.63
C SER A 139 3.78 3.53 16.17
N ILE A 140 4.99 3.87 15.70
CA ILE A 140 5.47 3.49 14.38
C ILE A 140 5.49 1.96 14.24
N ASP A 141 5.96 1.22 15.25
CA ASP A 141 5.97 -0.23 15.25
C ASP A 141 4.55 -0.82 15.27
N LEU A 142 3.62 -0.23 16.03
CA LEU A 142 2.21 -0.64 16.03
C LEU A 142 1.56 -0.46 14.65
N TRP A 143 1.79 0.68 14.00
CA TRP A 143 1.32 0.92 12.64
C TRP A 143 1.95 -0.03 11.63
N ALA A 144 3.24 -0.33 11.78
CA ALA A 144 3.97 -1.23 10.91
C ALA A 144 3.51 -2.70 11.05
N THR A 145 3.22 -3.14 12.27
CA THR A 145 2.80 -4.52 12.55
C THR A 145 1.30 -4.75 12.39
N GLY A 146 0.49 -3.70 12.30
CA GLY A 146 -0.97 -3.82 12.18
C GLY A 146 -1.68 -4.09 13.50
N ASN A 147 -1.09 -3.71 14.63
CA ASN A 147 -1.60 -3.96 15.98
C ASN A 147 -2.52 -2.84 16.51
N ASP A 148 -3.28 -3.15 17.56
CA ASP A 148 -4.27 -2.26 18.19
C ASP A 148 -3.75 -1.52 19.44
N GLY A 149 -2.50 -1.74 19.81
CA GLY A 149 -1.88 -1.16 21.00
C GLY A 149 -2.21 -1.85 22.33
N ASN A 150 -3.16 -2.81 22.34
CA ASN A 150 -3.56 -3.51 23.57
C ASN A 150 -2.65 -4.69 23.96
N SER A 151 -1.96 -5.28 22.98
CA SER A 151 -1.14 -6.45 23.23
C SER A 151 0.11 -6.41 22.38
N TRP A 152 1.15 -5.94 22.98
CA TRP A 152 2.50 -5.98 22.41
C TRP A 152 3.03 -7.43 22.30
N ASP A 153 2.63 -8.32 23.21
CA ASP A 153 3.21 -9.66 23.36
C ASP A 153 2.55 -10.76 22.52
N ASN A 154 1.41 -10.50 21.89
CA ASN A 154 0.72 -11.49 21.04
C ASN A 154 0.93 -11.19 19.55
N GLY A 155 1.87 -10.30 19.26
CA GLY A 155 2.10 -9.79 17.92
C GLY A 155 2.72 -10.82 17.00
N LYS A 156 2.33 -10.78 15.77
CA LYS A 156 3.23 -11.14 14.70
C LYS A 156 4.32 -10.08 14.71
N GLU A 157 5.54 -10.47 14.87
CA GLU A 157 6.71 -9.60 14.83
C GLU A 157 6.94 -9.02 13.42
N SER A 158 6.24 -9.56 12.42
CA SER A 158 6.32 -9.14 11.02
C SER A 158 5.37 -7.97 10.71
N GLY A 159 5.69 -7.23 9.65
CA GLY A 159 4.89 -6.13 9.14
C GLY A 159 3.61 -6.60 8.41
N TRP A 160 2.51 -5.85 8.59
CA TRP A 160 1.23 -6.21 7.96
C TRP A 160 1.29 -6.14 6.44
N LEU A 161 2.06 -5.20 5.90
CA LEU A 161 2.18 -5.01 4.46
C LEU A 161 3.01 -6.14 3.83
N GLY A 162 4.06 -6.61 4.52
CA GLY A 162 4.81 -7.79 4.11
C GLY A 162 3.92 -9.03 4.05
N ARG A 163 3.17 -9.33 5.13
CA ARG A 163 2.19 -10.43 5.16
C ARG A 163 1.16 -10.32 4.03
N PHE A 164 0.64 -9.11 3.82
CA PHE A 164 -0.28 -8.85 2.72
C PHE A 164 0.35 -9.18 1.36
N MET A 165 1.57 -8.70 1.10
CA MET A 165 2.23 -8.91 -0.18
C MET A 165 2.57 -10.38 -0.44
N GLU A 166 3.00 -11.11 0.58
CA GLU A 166 3.29 -12.55 0.47
C GLU A 166 2.04 -13.36 0.08
N GLU A 167 0.91 -13.04 0.65
CA GLU A 167 -0.33 -13.78 0.41
C GLU A 167 -1.04 -13.32 -0.86
N ALA A 168 -1.24 -12.00 -1.02
CA ALA A 168 -1.94 -11.43 -2.17
C ALA A 168 -1.22 -11.66 -3.50
N TYR A 169 0.11 -11.66 -3.49
CA TYR A 169 0.94 -11.80 -4.69
C TYR A 169 1.77 -13.09 -4.71
N SER A 170 1.36 -14.11 -3.96
CA SER A 170 2.05 -15.40 -3.87
C SER A 170 2.34 -16.06 -5.23
N SER A 171 1.45 -15.86 -6.21
CA SER A 171 1.64 -16.35 -7.58
C SER A 171 2.76 -15.65 -8.37
N LEU A 172 3.19 -14.47 -7.93
CA LEU A 172 4.30 -13.73 -8.53
C LEU A 172 5.66 -14.08 -7.90
N LEU A 173 5.66 -14.65 -6.71
CA LEU A 173 6.88 -14.92 -5.95
C LEU A 173 7.62 -16.18 -6.45
N PRO A 174 8.97 -16.19 -6.46
CA PRO A 174 9.86 -15.05 -6.22
C PRO A 174 9.86 -14.06 -7.40
N THR A 175 9.91 -12.77 -7.12
CA THR A 175 9.97 -11.71 -8.13
C THR A 175 11.42 -11.32 -8.47
N ASN A 176 11.60 -10.69 -9.63
CA ASN A 176 12.83 -10.01 -10.00
C ASN A 176 12.74 -8.47 -9.82
N PHE A 177 11.72 -7.99 -9.13
CA PHE A 177 11.48 -6.60 -8.75
C PHE A 177 10.93 -6.55 -7.32
N PRO A 178 11.15 -5.48 -6.55
CA PRO A 178 10.58 -5.36 -5.20
C PRO A 178 9.07 -5.11 -5.28
N LEU A 179 8.28 -5.81 -4.46
CA LEU A 179 6.84 -5.56 -4.33
C LEU A 179 6.57 -4.23 -3.62
N GLY A 180 7.47 -3.79 -2.74
CA GLY A 180 7.45 -2.52 -2.06
C GLY A 180 8.72 -1.71 -2.26
N ILE A 181 8.62 -0.39 -2.44
CA ILE A 181 9.75 0.53 -2.50
C ILE A 181 9.52 1.65 -1.50
N GLN A 182 10.48 1.86 -0.60
CA GLN A 182 10.51 3.01 0.31
C GLN A 182 11.59 3.99 -0.13
N LEU A 183 11.23 5.27 -0.21
CA LEU A 183 12.12 6.36 -0.59
C LEU A 183 12.37 7.29 0.63
N GLY A 184 13.50 7.98 0.64
CA GLY A 184 13.84 8.92 1.72
C GLY A 184 14.26 8.25 3.03
N SER A 185 14.62 6.98 3.01
CA SER A 185 15.10 6.22 4.17
C SER A 185 16.24 5.30 3.79
N SER A 186 17.18 5.10 4.71
CA SER A 186 18.27 4.13 4.55
C SER A 186 17.88 2.71 4.96
N ASN A 187 16.81 2.55 5.72
CA ASN A 187 16.33 1.28 6.23
C ASN A 187 14.90 1.03 5.78
N THR A 188 14.59 -0.21 5.41
CA THR A 188 13.24 -0.62 5.09
C THR A 188 12.35 -0.53 6.33
N TRP A 189 11.16 0.04 6.17
CA TRP A 189 10.16 0.10 7.24
C TRP A 189 9.72 -1.30 7.66
N LEU A 190 9.60 -1.54 8.96
CA LEU A 190 9.17 -2.82 9.53
C LEU A 190 7.89 -3.37 8.86
N GLY A 191 7.02 -2.47 8.38
CA GLY A 191 5.79 -2.85 7.68
C GLY A 191 5.98 -3.73 6.44
N PHE A 192 7.15 -3.67 5.77
CA PHE A 192 7.46 -4.48 4.59
C PHE A 192 8.02 -5.87 4.91
N HIS A 193 8.45 -6.11 6.18
CA HIS A 193 9.05 -7.38 6.58
C HIS A 193 7.99 -8.43 6.90
N ALA A 194 8.12 -9.62 6.30
CA ALA A 194 7.30 -10.78 6.63
C ALA A 194 8.19 -12.02 6.84
N GLU A 195 7.80 -13.19 6.39
CA GLU A 195 8.66 -14.37 6.38
C GLU A 195 9.85 -14.17 5.43
N HIS A 196 9.60 -13.43 4.33
CA HIS A 196 10.62 -13.03 3.35
C HIS A 196 10.66 -11.51 3.23
N GLU A 197 11.75 -10.99 2.68
CA GLU A 197 11.93 -9.56 2.42
C GLU A 197 11.35 -9.21 1.04
N HIS A 198 10.33 -8.36 1.00
CA HIS A 198 9.66 -7.93 -0.24
C HIS A 198 9.79 -6.43 -0.53
N GLY A 199 10.40 -5.70 0.41
CA GLY A 199 10.63 -4.27 0.30
C GLY A 199 12.08 -3.93 -0.03
N MET A 200 12.27 -2.76 -0.61
CA MET A 200 13.59 -2.14 -0.79
C MET A 200 13.55 -0.70 -0.36
N ALA A 201 14.47 -0.32 0.53
CA ALA A 201 14.67 1.07 0.92
C ALA A 201 15.69 1.74 0.00
N LEU A 202 15.37 2.95 -0.44
CA LEU A 202 16.23 3.77 -1.29
C LEU A 202 16.43 5.12 -0.61
N ASN A 203 17.64 5.37 -0.15
CA ASN A 203 18.00 6.67 0.38
C ASN A 203 18.36 7.60 -0.76
N ILE A 204 17.51 8.61 -0.98
CA ILE A 204 17.73 9.66 -1.99
C ILE A 204 17.92 11.04 -1.36
N GLU A 205 18.11 11.12 -0.03
CA GLU A 205 18.37 12.39 0.66
C GLU A 205 19.55 13.12 0.05
N GLY A 206 19.34 14.36 -0.34
CA GLY A 206 20.35 15.23 -0.95
C GLY A 206 20.84 14.80 -2.33
N GLN A 207 20.17 13.84 -2.97
CA GLN A 207 20.48 13.40 -4.32
C GLN A 207 19.34 13.76 -5.26
N ASN A 208 19.67 14.41 -6.36
CA ASN A 208 18.73 14.54 -7.46
C ASN A 208 18.50 13.17 -8.11
N SER A 209 17.40 13.01 -8.82
CA SER A 209 17.03 11.77 -9.49
C SER A 209 18.11 11.19 -10.42
N GLN A 210 19.08 11.98 -10.85
CA GLN A 210 20.22 11.54 -11.67
C GLN A 210 21.29 10.80 -10.87
N ASN A 211 21.42 11.05 -9.57
CA ASN A 211 22.38 10.35 -8.70
C ASN A 211 21.82 9.05 -8.12
N PHE A 212 20.55 8.77 -8.32
CA PHE A 212 19.87 7.56 -7.88
C PHE A 212 20.58 6.27 -8.34
N TYR A 213 21.07 6.23 -9.58
CA TYR A 213 21.82 5.10 -10.13
C TYR A 213 23.13 4.81 -9.43
N THR A 214 23.85 5.86 -9.03
CA THR A 214 25.16 5.74 -8.40
C THR A 214 25.06 5.01 -7.08
N VAL A 215 23.93 5.16 -6.37
CA VAL A 215 23.64 4.44 -5.13
C VAL A 215 23.34 2.97 -5.41
N LEU A 216 22.51 2.67 -6.41
CA LEU A 216 22.16 1.29 -6.76
C LEU A 216 23.37 0.49 -7.28
N SER A 217 24.21 1.10 -8.13
CA SER A 217 25.41 0.43 -8.66
C SER A 217 26.51 0.17 -7.62
N GLY A 218 26.47 0.84 -6.48
CA GLY A 218 27.41 0.65 -5.36
C GLY A 218 27.05 -0.51 -4.41
N LEU A 219 25.88 -1.12 -4.55
CA LEU A 219 25.40 -2.19 -3.67
C LEU A 219 25.87 -3.59 -4.10
N ALA A 220 26.58 -3.75 -5.22
CA ALA A 220 27.03 -5.03 -5.72
C ALA A 220 28.14 -5.64 -4.85
N GLY A 221 27.78 -6.54 -3.95
CA GLY A 221 28.69 -7.40 -3.18
C GLY A 221 29.00 -8.71 -3.92
N GLN A 222 30.08 -9.40 -3.52
CA GLN A 222 30.36 -10.77 -3.96
C GLN A 222 30.14 -11.76 -2.81
N ALA A 223 29.38 -12.81 -3.08
CA ALA A 223 29.17 -13.88 -2.12
C ALA A 223 30.50 -14.61 -1.81
N PRO A 224 30.73 -15.01 -0.54
CA PRO A 224 31.90 -15.83 -0.20
C PRO A 224 31.84 -17.20 -0.89
N ASP A 225 33.01 -17.70 -1.31
CA ASP A 225 33.11 -18.97 -2.03
C ASP A 225 32.68 -20.21 -1.21
N ASN A 226 32.66 -20.11 0.12
CA ASN A 226 32.31 -21.21 1.01
C ASN A 226 31.36 -20.76 2.14
N ILE A 227 30.18 -21.36 2.18
CA ILE A 227 29.19 -21.14 3.23
C ILE A 227 29.15 -22.40 4.11
N PRO A 228 29.40 -22.30 5.45
CA PRO A 228 29.32 -23.43 6.35
C PRO A 228 27.91 -23.97 6.47
N GLN A 229 27.63 -25.11 5.84
CA GLN A 229 26.28 -25.73 5.87
C GLN A 229 25.94 -26.30 7.25
N GLY A 230 24.67 -26.20 7.64
CA GLY A 230 24.14 -26.78 8.88
C GLY A 230 24.57 -26.08 10.19
N THR A 231 25.07 -24.86 10.10
CA THR A 231 25.40 -24.01 11.25
C THR A 231 24.53 -22.74 11.26
N HIS A 232 24.27 -22.19 12.46
CA HIS A 232 23.57 -20.89 12.56
C HIS A 232 24.29 -19.79 11.77
N TYR A 233 25.62 -19.74 11.86
CA TYR A 233 26.44 -18.81 11.08
C TYR A 233 26.25 -18.99 9.57
N GLY A 234 26.20 -20.22 9.09
CA GLY A 234 25.98 -20.54 7.68
C GLY A 234 24.56 -20.14 7.23
N SER A 235 23.56 -20.32 8.08
CA SER A 235 22.19 -19.90 7.79
C SER A 235 22.05 -18.38 7.70
N GLU A 236 22.64 -17.65 8.65
CA GLU A 236 22.68 -16.18 8.64
C GLU A 236 23.44 -15.63 7.42
N LEU A 237 24.58 -16.24 7.11
CA LEU A 237 25.36 -15.85 5.94
C LEU A 237 24.61 -16.11 4.63
N GLN A 238 23.92 -17.26 4.53
CA GLN A 238 23.07 -17.56 3.37
C GLN A 238 21.90 -16.57 3.23
N TYR A 239 21.28 -16.19 4.36
CA TYR A 239 20.25 -15.16 4.38
C TYR A 239 20.79 -13.82 3.85
N ILE A 240 21.95 -13.38 4.31
CA ILE A 240 22.60 -12.15 3.83
C ILE A 240 22.89 -12.22 2.33
N ILE A 241 23.39 -13.34 1.84
CA ILE A 241 23.69 -13.55 0.41
C ILE A 241 22.42 -13.52 -0.44
N ASN A 242 21.36 -14.17 0.03
CA ASN A 242 20.08 -14.18 -0.67
C ASN A 242 19.48 -12.78 -0.74
N THR A 243 19.57 -12.02 0.36
CA THR A 243 19.10 -10.63 0.45
C THR A 243 19.91 -9.72 -0.47
N ASP A 244 21.24 -9.85 -0.49
CA ASP A 244 22.12 -9.09 -1.38
C ASP A 244 21.85 -9.43 -2.86
N SER A 245 21.67 -10.71 -3.19
CA SER A 245 21.33 -11.16 -4.54
C SER A 245 19.96 -10.61 -4.99
N ALA A 246 18.97 -10.63 -4.11
CA ALA A 246 17.66 -10.02 -4.37
C ALA A 246 17.79 -8.51 -4.55
N ALA A 247 18.56 -7.83 -3.70
CA ALA A 247 18.80 -6.40 -3.79
C ALA A 247 19.44 -6.01 -5.13
N ASN A 248 20.42 -6.77 -5.62
CA ASN A 248 21.06 -6.55 -6.93
C ASN A 248 20.07 -6.74 -8.08
N THR A 249 19.20 -7.76 -8.00
CA THR A 249 18.16 -8.02 -8.99
C THR A 249 17.13 -6.90 -8.98
N TYR A 250 16.70 -6.46 -7.80
CA TYR A 250 15.77 -5.36 -7.64
C TYR A 250 16.34 -4.02 -8.11
N ALA A 251 17.63 -3.77 -7.84
CA ALA A 251 18.33 -2.59 -8.33
C ALA A 251 18.28 -2.49 -9.85
N ALA A 252 18.55 -3.60 -10.56
CA ALA A 252 18.49 -3.64 -12.02
C ALA A 252 17.06 -3.37 -12.55
N ALA A 253 16.04 -3.93 -11.91
CA ALA A 253 14.64 -3.68 -12.30
C ALA A 253 14.24 -2.21 -12.11
N ILE A 254 14.67 -1.60 -11.01
CA ILE A 254 14.43 -0.18 -10.71
C ILE A 254 15.15 0.70 -11.72
N GLU A 255 16.43 0.40 -12.00
CA GLU A 255 17.22 1.14 -12.99
C GLU A 255 16.59 1.06 -14.39
N ASN A 256 16.20 -0.11 -14.83
CA ASN A 256 15.54 -0.32 -16.11
C ASN A 256 14.24 0.48 -16.22
N ALA A 257 13.40 0.47 -15.18
CA ALA A 257 12.16 1.23 -15.17
C ALA A 257 12.41 2.75 -15.16
N PHE A 258 13.36 3.20 -14.36
CA PHE A 258 13.69 4.63 -14.29
C PHE A 258 14.22 5.16 -15.61
N ASN A 259 14.97 4.35 -16.38
CA ASN A 259 15.56 4.71 -17.68
C ASN A 259 14.71 4.28 -18.88
N ALA A 260 13.55 3.69 -18.66
CA ALA A 260 12.68 3.28 -19.75
C ALA A 260 12.32 4.48 -20.64
N ASN A 261 12.26 4.26 -21.95
CA ASN A 261 11.84 5.31 -22.88
C ASN A 261 10.41 5.75 -22.56
N GLY A 262 10.22 7.04 -22.34
CA GLY A 262 8.93 7.61 -21.96
C GLY A 262 8.62 7.55 -20.46
N SER A 263 9.60 7.21 -19.60
CA SER A 263 9.44 7.23 -18.14
C SER A 263 9.54 8.63 -17.52
N GLU A 264 9.99 9.63 -18.27
CA GLU A 264 10.25 10.98 -17.79
C GLU A 264 9.00 11.62 -17.19
N ASN A 265 9.21 12.50 -16.20
CA ASN A 265 8.13 13.26 -15.59
C ASN A 265 7.55 14.29 -16.60
N LEU A 266 6.25 14.43 -16.61
CA LEU A 266 5.51 15.28 -17.57
C LEU A 266 5.25 16.69 -17.04
N VAL A 267 5.51 16.94 -15.75
CA VAL A 267 5.36 18.24 -15.10
C VAL A 267 6.59 18.60 -14.26
N SER A 268 6.72 19.88 -13.91
CA SER A 268 7.73 20.33 -12.96
C SER A 268 7.26 20.11 -11.53
N TYR A 269 8.17 19.67 -10.67
CA TYR A 269 7.94 19.50 -9.23
C TYR A 269 8.58 20.64 -8.44
N PRO A 270 8.06 20.97 -7.24
CA PRO A 270 8.74 21.85 -6.30
C PRO A 270 10.13 21.31 -5.91
N ASP A 271 11.02 22.20 -5.52
CA ASP A 271 12.37 21.84 -5.02
C ASP A 271 12.28 21.52 -3.53
N THR A 272 11.78 20.34 -3.19
CA THR A 272 11.63 19.82 -1.83
C THR A 272 11.87 18.31 -1.80
N ASP A 273 12.28 17.78 -0.62
CA ASP A 273 12.62 16.36 -0.47
C ASP A 273 11.44 15.44 -0.78
N LEU A 274 10.24 15.77 -0.32
CA LEU A 274 9.03 14.98 -0.63
C LEU A 274 8.68 15.01 -2.12
N ALA A 275 8.86 16.17 -2.76
CA ALA A 275 8.60 16.31 -4.20
C ALA A 275 9.57 15.47 -5.03
N ASP A 276 10.85 15.39 -4.66
CA ASP A 276 11.83 14.53 -5.33
C ASP A 276 11.53 13.03 -5.15
N GLN A 277 11.07 12.62 -3.96
CA GLN A 277 10.59 11.26 -3.72
C GLN A 277 9.39 10.93 -4.62
N LEU A 278 8.35 11.76 -4.63
CA LEU A 278 7.13 11.54 -5.43
C LEU A 278 7.41 11.60 -6.94
N LYS A 279 8.29 12.48 -7.38
CA LYS A 279 8.81 12.57 -8.75
C LYS A 279 9.45 11.26 -9.19
N THR A 280 10.26 10.66 -8.32
CA THR A 280 10.88 9.35 -8.56
C THR A 280 9.83 8.25 -8.63
N VAL A 281 8.85 8.24 -7.72
CA VAL A 281 7.72 7.29 -7.75
C VAL A 281 6.96 7.36 -9.07
N ALA A 282 6.57 8.57 -9.51
CA ALA A 282 5.85 8.76 -10.78
C ALA A 282 6.65 8.21 -11.97
N ARG A 283 7.96 8.46 -11.98
CA ARG A 283 8.86 7.98 -13.03
C ARG A 283 8.99 6.45 -13.04
N LEU A 284 9.12 5.83 -11.89
CA LEU A 284 9.18 4.36 -11.77
C LEU A 284 7.87 3.70 -12.24
N ILE A 285 6.73 4.24 -11.82
CA ILE A 285 5.42 3.75 -12.26
C ILE A 285 5.28 3.84 -13.78
N ARG A 286 5.60 5.00 -14.37
CA ARG A 286 5.53 5.23 -15.82
C ARG A 286 6.52 4.35 -16.58
N GLY A 287 7.67 4.04 -15.98
CA GLY A 287 8.66 3.10 -16.52
C GLY A 287 8.24 1.64 -16.46
N GLY A 288 7.06 1.33 -15.90
CA GLY A 288 6.43 0.02 -15.99
C GLY A 288 6.91 -1.01 -14.96
N ILE A 289 7.59 -0.60 -13.88
CA ILE A 289 7.91 -1.56 -12.81
C ILE A 289 6.62 -2.05 -12.12
N GLU A 290 6.57 -3.34 -11.83
CA GLU A 290 5.36 -3.98 -11.28
C GLU A 290 5.23 -3.85 -9.75
N THR A 291 6.07 -3.06 -9.10
CA THR A 291 5.97 -2.69 -7.68
C THR A 291 4.55 -2.28 -7.32
N LYS A 292 4.02 -2.78 -6.21
CA LYS A 292 2.62 -2.58 -5.78
C LYS A 292 2.46 -1.45 -4.78
N VAL A 293 3.47 -1.24 -3.92
CA VAL A 293 3.41 -0.25 -2.86
C VAL A 293 4.66 0.61 -2.87
N TYR A 294 4.45 1.91 -2.86
CA TYR A 294 5.50 2.90 -2.65
C TYR A 294 5.29 3.60 -1.32
N MET A 295 6.35 3.87 -0.59
CA MET A 295 6.32 4.65 0.63
C MET A 295 7.30 5.82 0.53
N VAL A 296 6.83 7.01 0.85
CA VAL A 296 7.62 8.23 0.93
C VAL A 296 7.41 8.88 2.29
N THR A 297 8.37 9.68 2.75
CA THR A 297 8.33 10.23 4.10
C THR A 297 8.62 11.73 4.09
N ILE A 298 7.84 12.49 4.84
CA ILE A 298 8.11 13.88 5.20
C ILE A 298 8.20 13.97 6.73
N GLY A 299 9.37 14.34 7.24
CA GLY A 299 9.64 14.47 8.67
C GLY A 299 9.42 15.88 9.21
N GLY A 300 9.40 16.00 10.55
CA GLY A 300 9.35 17.29 11.23
C GLY A 300 7.99 17.69 11.81
N PHE A 301 6.99 16.80 11.77
CA PHE A 301 5.68 17.04 12.37
C PHE A 301 5.67 17.00 13.91
N ASP A 302 6.81 16.69 14.55
CA ASP A 302 6.94 16.74 16.01
C ASP A 302 7.07 18.18 16.52
N THR A 303 6.01 18.97 16.32
CA THR A 303 5.96 20.41 16.54
C THR A 303 5.61 20.78 17.99
N HIS A 304 6.47 20.35 18.95
CA HIS A 304 6.32 20.71 20.37
C HIS A 304 6.55 22.19 20.65
N ASN A 305 7.28 22.89 19.80
CA ASN A 305 7.56 24.31 19.94
C ASN A 305 7.51 25.02 18.59
N VAL A 306 7.18 26.29 18.60
CA VAL A 306 7.15 27.17 17.42
C VAL A 306 6.44 26.52 16.23
N GLN A 307 5.36 25.80 16.51
CA GLN A 307 4.48 25.23 15.47
C GLN A 307 3.92 26.35 14.58
N ASN A 308 3.49 27.45 15.20
CA ASN A 308 3.22 28.74 14.59
C ASN A 308 4.12 29.78 15.27
N GLN A 309 4.47 30.89 14.57
CA GLN A 309 5.43 31.87 15.10
C GLN A 309 4.81 32.82 16.12
N ALA A 310 3.52 33.17 15.96
CA ALA A 310 2.79 34.08 16.86
C ALA A 310 1.28 33.89 16.74
N SER A 311 0.54 34.48 17.67
CA SER A 311 -0.91 34.48 17.64
C SER A 311 -1.46 35.11 16.35
N GLY A 312 -2.33 34.37 15.66
CA GLY A 312 -2.92 34.79 14.39
C GLY A 312 -1.97 34.73 13.18
N ASP A 313 -0.72 34.28 13.36
CA ASP A 313 0.20 34.04 12.26
C ASP A 313 0.05 32.60 11.76
N ILE A 314 -0.17 32.44 10.46
CA ILE A 314 -0.19 31.11 9.83
C ILE A 314 1.20 30.57 9.54
N ASN A 315 2.22 31.42 9.65
CA ASN A 315 3.60 31.01 9.38
C ASN A 315 4.16 30.22 10.56
N GLY A 316 4.85 29.16 10.26
CA GLY A 316 5.51 28.30 11.22
C GLY A 316 5.76 26.91 10.66
N ARG A 317 6.45 26.09 11.42
CA ARG A 317 6.93 24.80 10.94
C ARG A 317 5.82 23.89 10.41
N HIS A 318 4.67 23.86 11.06
CA HIS A 318 3.56 23.02 10.61
C HIS A 318 2.98 23.48 9.27
N THR A 319 2.84 24.80 9.08
CA THR A 319 2.39 25.37 7.81
C THR A 319 3.39 25.12 6.67
N GLU A 320 4.69 25.22 6.94
CA GLU A 320 5.75 24.90 5.97
C GLU A 320 5.62 23.44 5.50
N LEU A 321 5.46 22.49 6.44
CA LEU A 321 5.29 21.06 6.14
C LEU A 321 4.03 20.78 5.32
N LEU A 322 2.90 21.43 5.66
CA LEU A 322 1.67 21.29 4.88
C LEU A 322 1.79 21.93 3.49
N THR A 323 2.56 23.01 3.36
CA THR A 323 2.86 23.65 2.07
C THR A 323 3.68 22.71 1.18
N GLU A 324 4.73 22.11 1.73
CA GLU A 324 5.54 21.11 1.04
C GLU A 324 4.70 19.91 0.62
N LEU A 325 3.94 19.33 1.56
CA LEU A 325 3.04 18.20 1.29
C LEU A 325 2.06 18.52 0.16
N SER A 326 1.39 19.67 0.23
CA SER A 326 0.39 20.05 -0.76
C SER A 326 0.99 20.27 -2.15
N GLY A 327 2.10 20.99 -2.22
CA GLY A 327 2.77 21.26 -3.50
C GLY A 327 3.34 20.00 -4.17
N ALA A 328 3.91 19.10 -3.37
CA ALA A 328 4.44 17.82 -3.85
C ALA A 328 3.34 16.88 -4.36
N VAL A 329 2.23 16.76 -3.60
CA VAL A 329 1.08 15.94 -4.02
C VAL A 329 0.38 16.54 -5.23
N ASP A 330 0.23 17.85 -5.32
CA ASP A 330 -0.35 18.53 -6.49
C ASP A 330 0.44 18.23 -7.77
N ALA A 331 1.76 18.34 -7.71
CA ALA A 331 2.64 18.04 -8.84
C ALA A 331 2.58 16.54 -9.20
N PHE A 332 2.62 15.65 -8.20
CA PHE A 332 2.52 14.21 -8.42
C PHE A 332 1.21 13.83 -9.11
N MET A 333 0.09 14.35 -8.62
CA MET A 333 -1.22 14.09 -9.20
C MET A 333 -1.35 14.66 -10.61
N ALA A 334 -0.79 15.83 -10.87
CA ALA A 334 -0.75 16.42 -12.21
C ALA A 334 0.07 15.53 -13.17
N ASP A 335 1.21 15.03 -12.71
CA ASP A 335 2.12 14.18 -13.50
C ASP A 335 1.47 12.84 -13.89
N ILE A 336 0.98 12.09 -12.91
CA ILE A 336 0.37 10.76 -13.19
C ILE A 336 -0.97 10.85 -13.92
N ASN A 337 -1.67 11.98 -13.82
CA ASN A 337 -2.94 12.23 -14.51
C ASN A 337 -2.76 12.79 -15.92
N ALA A 338 -1.55 13.20 -16.31
CA ALA A 338 -1.25 13.66 -17.66
C ALA A 338 -1.33 12.51 -18.70
N ASP A 339 -1.28 11.27 -18.22
CA ASP A 339 -1.50 10.04 -19.00
C ASP A 339 -2.44 9.07 -18.28
N SER A 340 -2.51 7.81 -18.73
CA SER A 340 -3.44 6.81 -18.18
C SER A 340 -2.99 6.18 -16.86
N ILE A 341 -1.75 6.39 -16.41
CA ILE A 341 -1.25 5.72 -15.19
C ILE A 341 -1.99 6.17 -13.92
N GLY A 342 -2.55 7.39 -13.92
CA GLY A 342 -3.33 7.90 -12.80
C GLY A 342 -4.61 7.12 -12.49
N ASP A 343 -5.11 6.32 -13.43
CA ASP A 343 -6.29 5.46 -13.22
C ASP A 343 -5.97 4.25 -12.33
N ASP A 344 -4.69 3.89 -12.19
CA ASP A 344 -4.20 2.73 -11.44
C ASP A 344 -3.46 3.12 -10.15
N VAL A 345 -3.51 4.39 -9.73
CA VAL A 345 -2.77 4.87 -8.56
C VAL A 345 -3.68 5.51 -7.53
N VAL A 346 -3.54 5.07 -6.27
CA VAL A 346 -4.14 5.70 -5.09
C VAL A 346 -3.03 6.11 -4.13
N GLY A 347 -3.04 7.37 -3.71
CA GLY A 347 -2.18 7.89 -2.67
C GLY A 347 -2.91 8.04 -1.34
N LEU A 348 -2.20 7.94 -0.23
CA LEU A 348 -2.73 8.28 1.09
C LEU A 348 -1.67 8.85 2.02
N THR A 349 -2.09 9.74 2.93
CA THR A 349 -1.25 10.26 4.01
C THR A 349 -1.56 9.56 5.31
N PHE A 350 -0.56 9.31 6.15
CA PHE A 350 -0.75 8.81 7.51
C PHE A 350 0.31 9.39 8.47
N SER A 351 0.02 9.36 9.75
CA SER A 351 0.96 9.76 10.81
C SER A 351 0.80 8.79 11.98
N GLU A 352 1.86 8.53 12.72
CA GLU A 352 1.88 7.55 13.81
C GLU A 352 0.90 7.86 14.95
N PHE A 353 0.56 9.14 15.11
CA PHE A 353 -0.49 9.65 16.01
C PHE A 353 -0.82 11.12 15.65
N GLY A 354 -1.75 11.74 16.39
CA GLY A 354 -2.09 13.16 16.27
C GLY A 354 -1.49 14.03 17.38
N ARG A 355 -2.11 15.20 17.56
CA ARG A 355 -1.69 16.16 18.60
C ARG A 355 -2.86 16.45 19.56
N LYS A 356 -2.51 16.86 20.82
CA LYS A 356 -3.49 17.32 21.79
C LYS A 356 -4.33 18.47 21.24
N ALA A 357 -5.58 18.55 21.67
CA ALA A 357 -6.46 19.65 21.27
C ALA A 357 -5.92 21.00 21.76
N LYS A 358 -5.36 21.05 22.98
CA LYS A 358 -4.83 22.27 23.57
C LYS A 358 -3.36 22.48 23.23
N GLN A 359 -3.02 23.74 22.90
CA GLN A 359 -1.63 24.15 22.76
C GLN A 359 -0.87 24.02 24.08
N ASN A 360 0.44 23.87 24.00
CA ASN A 360 1.36 23.93 25.14
C ASN A 360 1.90 25.36 25.37
N GLY A 361 2.81 25.53 26.32
CA GLY A 361 3.42 26.84 26.65
C GLY A 361 4.46 27.34 25.67
N ASN A 362 4.85 26.56 24.64
CA ASN A 362 5.93 26.85 23.72
C ASN A 362 5.46 27.12 22.29
N LEU A 363 4.24 27.59 22.09
CA LEU A 363 3.60 27.80 20.77
C LEU A 363 3.59 26.53 19.92
N GLY A 364 3.34 25.40 20.54
CA GLY A 364 3.26 24.09 19.91
C GLY A 364 2.21 23.20 20.53
N THR A 365 2.28 21.90 20.24
CA THR A 365 1.35 20.89 20.75
C THR A 365 2.10 19.65 21.22
N ASP A 366 1.59 19.00 22.27
CA ASP A 366 2.07 17.70 22.71
C ASP A 366 1.37 16.56 21.95
N HIS A 367 1.86 15.32 22.11
CA HIS A 367 1.33 14.13 21.46
C HIS A 367 -0.13 13.87 21.83
N GLY A 368 -0.95 13.63 20.81
CA GLY A 368 -2.36 13.25 20.87
C GLY A 368 -2.60 11.85 20.30
N GLU A 369 -3.86 11.48 20.10
CA GLU A 369 -4.21 10.11 19.73
C GLU A 369 -4.72 9.97 18.30
N ILE A 370 -5.40 10.98 17.76
CA ILE A 370 -6.05 10.94 16.44
C ILE A 370 -5.51 12.00 15.49
N ALA A 371 -5.45 11.65 14.20
CA ALA A 371 -5.15 12.59 13.12
C ALA A 371 -6.08 12.34 11.92
N PRO A 372 -6.28 13.32 11.01
CA PRO A 372 -6.94 13.06 9.75
C PRO A 372 -6.00 12.30 8.81
N MET A 373 -6.59 11.48 7.93
CA MET A 373 -5.92 10.92 6.77
C MET A 373 -6.57 11.43 5.48
N PHE A 374 -5.77 11.58 4.44
CA PHE A 374 -6.21 11.93 3.10
C PHE A 374 -5.98 10.75 2.18
N VAL A 375 -7.02 10.29 1.49
CA VAL A 375 -6.91 9.30 0.41
C VAL A 375 -7.20 10.03 -0.89
N PHE A 376 -6.31 9.93 -1.88
CA PHE A 376 -6.41 10.72 -3.11
C PHE A 376 -6.03 9.92 -4.35
N GLY A 377 -6.54 10.32 -5.50
CA GLY A 377 -6.32 9.69 -6.79
C GLY A 377 -7.56 9.70 -7.68
N LYS A 378 -7.40 9.47 -8.96
CA LYS A 378 -8.54 9.31 -9.88
C LYS A 378 -9.52 8.21 -9.45
N PRO A 379 -9.05 7.05 -8.92
CA PRO A 379 -9.94 5.99 -8.44
C PRO A 379 -10.75 6.36 -7.20
N VAL A 380 -10.35 7.40 -6.46
CA VAL A 380 -10.95 7.77 -5.17
C VAL A 380 -12.29 8.46 -5.35
N GLN A 381 -13.29 8.03 -4.58
CA GLN A 381 -14.57 8.72 -4.46
C GLN A 381 -14.42 9.89 -3.48
N GLY A 382 -14.43 11.10 -4.00
CA GLY A 382 -14.26 12.31 -3.19
C GLY A 382 -15.33 12.47 -2.10
N GLY A 383 -14.99 13.20 -1.06
CA GLY A 383 -15.89 13.50 0.05
C GLY A 383 -15.23 13.40 1.43
N VAL A 384 -16.05 13.32 2.48
CA VAL A 384 -15.60 13.21 3.87
C VAL A 384 -16.19 11.95 4.50
N SER A 385 -15.36 11.18 5.21
CA SER A 385 -15.79 10.11 6.11
C SER A 385 -15.57 10.53 7.56
N GLY A 386 -16.55 10.23 8.40
CA GLY A 386 -16.59 10.68 9.78
C GLY A 386 -17.25 12.06 9.94
N ILE A 387 -17.31 12.53 11.17
CA ILE A 387 -17.87 13.83 11.56
C ILE A 387 -16.76 14.70 12.16
N ASN A 388 -17.00 16.01 12.29
CA ASN A 388 -16.05 16.89 12.96
C ASN A 388 -15.78 16.43 14.39
N VAL A 389 -14.55 16.58 14.82
CA VAL A 389 -14.12 16.20 16.17
C VAL A 389 -14.92 16.97 17.23
N ASP A 390 -15.34 16.28 18.27
CA ASP A 390 -15.95 16.93 19.43
C ASP A 390 -14.86 17.55 20.32
N LEU A 391 -14.67 18.85 20.19
CA LEU A 391 -13.68 19.58 20.99
C LEU A 391 -14.01 19.59 22.48
N THR A 392 -15.24 19.34 22.89
CA THR A 392 -15.64 19.32 24.30
C THR A 392 -15.15 18.07 25.03
N GLU A 393 -14.76 17.03 24.29
CA GLU A 393 -14.09 15.85 24.86
C GLU A 393 -12.75 16.24 25.52
N ALA A 394 -12.04 17.20 24.94
CA ALA A 394 -10.75 17.63 25.44
C ALA A 394 -10.90 18.48 26.71
N SER A 395 -10.40 17.97 27.84
CA SER A 395 -10.47 18.62 29.14
C SER A 395 -9.19 18.39 29.96
N SER A 396 -9.04 19.11 31.05
CA SER A 396 -7.92 18.87 31.98
C SER A 396 -7.94 17.46 32.59
N ASN A 397 -9.11 16.83 32.70
CA ASN A 397 -9.26 15.50 33.27
C ASN A 397 -8.67 14.39 32.37
N ASN A 398 -8.63 14.59 31.08
CA ASN A 398 -8.04 13.66 30.11
C ASN A 398 -6.75 14.21 29.45
N ASN A 399 -6.14 15.19 30.09
CA ASN A 399 -4.92 15.83 29.58
C ASN A 399 -5.09 16.45 28.18
N TRP A 400 -6.28 17.00 27.90
CA TRP A 400 -6.65 17.67 26.66
C TRP A 400 -6.57 16.77 25.41
N GLN A 401 -6.77 15.48 25.60
CA GLN A 401 -6.84 14.50 24.50
C GLN A 401 -8.21 14.47 23.87
N ILE A 402 -8.25 14.27 22.56
CA ILE A 402 -9.42 13.77 21.84
C ILE A 402 -9.12 12.30 21.54
N LYS A 403 -9.95 11.39 22.08
CA LYS A 403 -9.72 9.94 22.06
C LYS A 403 -10.69 9.18 21.17
N THR A 404 -11.79 9.85 20.77
CA THR A 404 -12.80 9.22 19.94
C THR A 404 -12.25 8.92 18.55
N VAL A 405 -11.83 7.66 18.35
CA VAL A 405 -11.44 7.11 17.06
C VAL A 405 -12.70 6.83 16.27
N GLN A 406 -12.87 7.51 15.14
CA GLN A 406 -14.01 7.27 14.24
C GLN A 406 -13.66 6.22 13.18
N HIS A 407 -12.39 6.16 12.80
CA HIS A 407 -11.88 5.18 11.86
C HIS A 407 -10.58 4.57 12.43
N ASP A 408 -10.56 3.26 12.57
CA ASP A 408 -9.32 2.55 12.85
C ASP A 408 -8.44 2.58 11.58
N TYR A 409 -7.13 2.86 11.73
CA TYR A 409 -6.23 2.92 10.57
C TYR A 409 -6.25 1.61 9.77
N ARG A 410 -6.44 0.47 10.44
CA ARG A 410 -6.53 -0.85 9.81
C ARG A 410 -7.74 -0.96 8.89
N GLN A 411 -8.87 -0.28 9.22
CA GLN A 411 -10.04 -0.20 8.32
C GLN A 411 -9.71 0.56 7.04
N VAL A 412 -8.91 1.64 7.13
CA VAL A 412 -8.49 2.41 5.95
C VAL A 412 -7.69 1.53 5.00
N PHE A 413 -6.67 0.85 5.53
CA PHE A 413 -5.85 -0.04 4.71
C PHE A 413 -6.63 -1.25 4.19
N ALA A 414 -7.46 -1.90 5.03
CA ALA A 414 -8.32 -3.00 4.61
C ALA A 414 -9.24 -2.60 3.43
N THR A 415 -9.78 -1.38 3.47
CA THR A 415 -10.60 -0.85 2.38
C THR A 415 -9.80 -0.76 1.08
N LEU A 416 -8.59 -0.21 1.12
CA LEU A 416 -7.75 -0.08 -0.08
C LEU A 416 -7.25 -1.44 -0.59
N MET A 417 -6.91 -2.36 0.32
CA MET A 417 -6.48 -3.72 -0.04
C MET A 417 -7.58 -4.48 -0.79
N GLN A 418 -8.83 -4.38 -0.35
CA GLN A 418 -9.96 -5.07 -0.98
C GLN A 418 -10.55 -4.30 -2.15
N ASP A 419 -11.02 -3.08 -1.89
CA ASP A 419 -11.84 -2.34 -2.84
C ASP A 419 -11.02 -1.79 -4.02
N PHE A 420 -9.71 -1.64 -3.82
CA PHE A 420 -8.82 -1.15 -4.87
C PHE A 420 -7.82 -2.20 -5.35
N LEU A 421 -7.08 -2.88 -4.47
CA LEU A 421 -6.10 -3.91 -4.89
C LEU A 421 -6.71 -5.29 -5.13
N GLY A 422 -7.97 -5.51 -4.75
CA GLY A 422 -8.68 -6.76 -5.03
C GLY A 422 -8.28 -7.93 -4.11
N ALA A 423 -7.87 -7.67 -2.88
CA ALA A 423 -7.51 -8.71 -1.94
C ALA A 423 -8.73 -9.50 -1.43
N GLU A 424 -8.59 -10.81 -1.29
CA GLU A 424 -9.60 -11.66 -0.66
C GLU A 424 -9.73 -11.35 0.84
N ASN A 425 -10.88 -11.68 1.43
CA ASN A 425 -11.14 -11.45 2.85
C ASN A 425 -10.07 -12.10 3.74
N ALA A 426 -9.68 -13.33 3.46
CA ALA A 426 -8.68 -14.06 4.23
C ALA A 426 -7.32 -13.33 4.26
N VAL A 427 -6.91 -12.76 3.14
CA VAL A 427 -5.66 -11.99 3.01
C VAL A 427 -5.66 -10.77 3.93
N VAL A 428 -6.77 -10.03 3.95
CA VAL A 428 -6.94 -8.85 4.81
C VAL A 428 -6.97 -9.23 6.28
N ASP A 429 -7.73 -10.29 6.63
CA ASP A 429 -7.86 -10.74 8.02
C ASP A 429 -6.57 -11.37 8.55
N ASN A 430 -5.70 -11.87 7.67
CA ASN A 430 -4.36 -12.31 8.04
C ASN A 430 -3.36 -11.14 8.16
N ALA A 431 -3.56 -10.06 7.43
CA ALA A 431 -2.72 -8.87 7.53
C ALA A 431 -2.94 -8.11 8.85
N PHE A 432 -4.18 -8.03 9.36
CA PHE A 432 -4.52 -7.24 10.53
C PHE A 432 -5.09 -8.07 11.68
N PHE A 433 -4.79 -7.65 12.92
CA PHE A 433 -5.28 -8.27 14.13
C PHE A 433 -6.23 -7.36 14.88
N ASP A 434 -7.33 -7.92 15.34
CA ASP A 434 -8.10 -7.40 16.44
C ASP A 434 -8.13 -8.47 17.55
N GLN A 435 -7.15 -8.43 18.42
CA GLN A 435 -7.07 -9.36 19.55
C GLN A 435 -8.11 -9.07 20.64
N THR A 436 -8.54 -7.81 20.72
CA THR A 436 -9.48 -7.39 21.75
C THR A 436 -10.88 -7.89 21.46
N ASN A 437 -11.31 -7.86 20.19
CA ASN A 437 -12.68 -8.18 19.81
C ASN A 437 -12.78 -9.43 18.92
N ASN A 438 -11.65 -9.98 18.48
CA ASN A 438 -11.58 -11.07 17.51
C ASN A 438 -12.40 -10.79 16.24
N GLU A 439 -12.29 -9.56 15.73
CA GLU A 439 -13.09 -9.06 14.62
C GLU A 439 -12.30 -9.00 13.31
N SER A 440 -12.99 -9.35 12.23
CA SER A 440 -12.47 -9.37 10.87
C SER A 440 -12.45 -7.95 10.27
N PHE A 441 -11.27 -7.47 9.83
CA PHE A 441 -11.14 -6.18 9.16
C PHE A 441 -11.69 -6.19 7.73
N SER A 442 -11.80 -7.34 7.10
CA SER A 442 -12.43 -7.48 5.78
C SER A 442 -13.92 -7.08 5.79
N THR A 443 -14.58 -7.14 6.95
CA THR A 443 -15.98 -6.74 7.13
C THR A 443 -16.16 -5.32 7.66
N LYS A 444 -15.08 -4.64 8.07
CA LYS A 444 -15.12 -3.31 8.70
C LYS A 444 -14.72 -2.17 7.75
N LYS A 445 -14.78 -2.38 6.45
CA LYS A 445 -14.37 -1.40 5.44
C LYS A 445 -15.12 -0.07 5.56
N ILE A 446 -14.43 1.00 5.22
CA ILE A 446 -15.02 2.33 5.07
C ILE A 446 -15.73 2.39 3.72
N GLN A 447 -17.01 2.74 3.72
CA GLN A 447 -17.81 2.79 2.51
C GLN A 447 -17.44 4.00 1.62
N ASP A 448 -17.65 3.85 0.33
CA ASP A 448 -17.53 4.93 -0.67
C ASP A 448 -16.15 5.62 -0.73
N VAL A 449 -15.06 4.89 -0.46
CA VAL A 449 -13.70 5.41 -0.63
C VAL A 449 -13.24 5.29 -2.08
N ILE A 450 -13.59 4.21 -2.75
CA ILE A 450 -13.24 3.94 -4.15
C ILE A 450 -14.47 4.13 -5.05
N LYS A 451 -14.30 4.80 -6.18
CA LYS A 451 -15.36 5.02 -7.17
C LYS A 451 -15.87 3.69 -7.71
N PRO A 452 -17.18 3.58 -8.00
CA PRO A 452 -17.74 2.34 -8.58
C PRO A 452 -17.04 1.87 -9.86
N SER A 453 -16.47 2.77 -10.64
CA SER A 453 -15.71 2.44 -11.86
C SER A 453 -14.37 1.76 -11.60
N HIS A 454 -13.82 1.88 -10.40
CA HIS A 454 -12.53 1.32 -9.99
C HIS A 454 -12.67 0.31 -8.84
N TYR A 455 -13.88 0.18 -8.31
CA TYR A 455 -14.17 -0.78 -7.24
C TYR A 455 -14.01 -2.21 -7.73
N VAL A 456 -13.33 -3.05 -6.93
CA VAL A 456 -13.20 -4.49 -7.20
C VAL A 456 -14.33 -5.21 -6.49
N ASP A 457 -15.26 -5.77 -7.28
CA ASP A 457 -16.36 -6.55 -6.73
C ASP A 457 -15.87 -7.93 -6.27
N SER A 458 -16.44 -8.43 -5.17
CA SER A 458 -16.13 -9.76 -4.63
C SER A 458 -16.39 -10.92 -5.63
N THR A 459 -17.20 -10.69 -6.68
CA THR A 459 -17.36 -11.63 -7.79
C THR A 459 -16.09 -11.79 -8.61
N CYS A 460 -15.19 -10.81 -8.61
CA CYS A 460 -13.86 -10.93 -9.23
C CYS A 460 -13.02 -12.01 -8.56
N TYR A 461 -13.16 -12.20 -7.26
CA TYR A 461 -12.47 -13.26 -6.50
C TYR A 461 -12.94 -14.66 -6.92
N ALA A 462 -14.24 -14.82 -7.16
CA ALA A 462 -14.82 -16.07 -7.62
C ALA A 462 -14.39 -16.44 -9.05
N LEU A 463 -14.06 -15.44 -9.88
CA LEU A 463 -13.54 -15.65 -11.23
C LEU A 463 -12.04 -16.00 -11.22
N SER A 464 -11.28 -15.45 -10.29
CA SER A 464 -9.86 -15.80 -10.10
C SER A 464 -9.68 -17.20 -9.47
N ASN A 465 -10.62 -17.64 -8.64
CA ASN A 465 -10.61 -18.98 -8.03
C ASN A 465 -10.96 -20.12 -9.00
N ASN A 466 -11.37 -19.82 -10.24
CA ASN A 466 -11.52 -20.81 -11.31
C ASN A 466 -10.23 -21.07 -12.10
N THR A 467 -9.16 -20.34 -11.88
CA THR A 467 -7.82 -20.87 -12.09
C THR A 467 -7.56 -21.82 -10.91
N PRO A 468 -7.24 -23.11 -11.13
CA PRO A 468 -6.84 -23.97 -10.03
C PRO A 468 -5.73 -23.23 -9.30
N LYS A 469 -5.89 -23.00 -7.97
CA LYS A 469 -4.76 -22.63 -7.11
C LYS A 469 -3.67 -23.62 -7.48
N ASN A 470 -2.63 -23.14 -8.14
CA ASN A 470 -1.40 -23.90 -8.21
C ASN A 470 -0.87 -23.89 -6.79
N GLU A 471 -1.41 -24.78 -5.95
CA GLU A 471 -0.77 -25.09 -4.68
C GLU A 471 0.63 -25.54 -5.07
N THR A 472 1.62 -24.72 -4.73
CA THR A 472 3.01 -25.06 -4.97
C THR A 472 3.40 -26.09 -3.94
N PHE A 473 3.40 -27.36 -4.35
CA PHE A 473 3.78 -28.47 -3.49
C PHE A 473 5.29 -28.70 -3.48
N TRP A 474 5.97 -28.16 -4.52
CA TRP A 474 7.42 -28.35 -4.73
C TRP A 474 8.09 -27.08 -5.20
N ALA A 475 9.13 -26.66 -4.51
CA ALA A 475 10.06 -25.65 -5.02
C ALA A 475 11.05 -26.33 -5.98
N THR A 476 11.33 -25.68 -7.13
CA THR A 476 12.31 -26.19 -8.12
C THR A 476 13.32 -25.10 -8.47
N TYR A 477 14.61 -25.44 -8.36
CA TYR A 477 15.71 -24.50 -8.66
C TYR A 477 17.01 -25.23 -9.07
N PRO A 478 17.95 -24.58 -9.76
CA PRO A 478 17.81 -23.25 -10.38
C PRO A 478 16.96 -23.29 -11.66
N ASN A 479 16.45 -22.16 -12.06
CA ASN A 479 15.83 -21.97 -13.37
C ASN A 479 16.26 -20.59 -13.91
N PRO A 480 17.11 -20.51 -14.94
CA PRO A 480 17.61 -21.61 -15.81
C PRO A 480 18.48 -22.65 -15.08
N VAL A 481 18.39 -23.91 -15.57
CA VAL A 481 19.16 -25.04 -15.04
C VAL A 481 20.28 -25.45 -16.01
N TYR A 482 21.48 -25.73 -15.44
CA TYR A 482 22.61 -26.27 -16.22
C TYR A 482 22.68 -27.81 -16.08
N ASP A 483 22.95 -28.31 -14.90
CA ASP A 483 23.25 -29.73 -14.68
C ASP A 483 22.18 -30.45 -13.87
N LYS A 484 21.73 -29.85 -12.77
CA LYS A 484 20.77 -30.46 -11.83
C LYS A 484 19.65 -29.50 -11.49
N LEU A 485 18.41 -29.97 -11.62
CA LEU A 485 17.22 -29.31 -11.13
C LEU A 485 16.88 -29.90 -9.74
N PHE A 486 17.03 -29.09 -8.71
CA PHE A 486 16.65 -29.47 -7.35
C PHE A 486 15.14 -29.34 -7.19
N VAL A 487 14.56 -30.28 -6.45
CA VAL A 487 13.14 -30.34 -6.10
C VAL A 487 13.05 -30.41 -4.58
N ASN A 488 12.40 -29.42 -3.97
CA ASN A 488 12.19 -29.34 -2.52
C ASN A 488 10.70 -29.50 -2.25
N PRO A 489 10.24 -30.50 -1.50
CA PRO A 489 8.86 -30.61 -1.09
C PRO A 489 8.56 -29.57 0.00
N ILE A 490 7.38 -28.96 -0.07
CA ILE A 490 6.86 -28.08 1.00
C ILE A 490 6.25 -28.91 2.13
N VAL A 491 5.98 -30.20 1.87
CA VAL A 491 5.44 -31.15 2.84
C VAL A 491 6.39 -32.36 2.96
N ASP A 492 6.82 -32.70 4.17
CA ASP A 492 7.79 -33.75 4.44
C ASP A 492 7.32 -35.17 4.08
N ASN A 493 8.27 -36.04 3.71
CA ASN A 493 8.13 -37.50 3.50
C ASN A 493 7.23 -37.97 2.35
N LEU A 494 7.36 -37.36 1.17
CA LEU A 494 6.63 -37.79 -0.03
C LEU A 494 7.54 -38.53 -1.02
N GLU A 495 7.08 -39.68 -1.52
CA GLU A 495 7.63 -40.28 -2.75
C GLU A 495 7.14 -39.48 -3.97
N VAL A 496 8.01 -38.74 -4.61
CA VAL A 496 7.66 -37.84 -5.73
C VAL A 496 8.04 -38.50 -7.07
N ASN A 497 7.09 -38.66 -7.96
CA ASN A 497 7.34 -39.02 -9.34
C ASN A 497 7.52 -37.77 -10.18
N TYR A 498 8.41 -37.80 -11.18
CA TYR A 498 8.60 -36.72 -12.13
C TYR A 498 8.49 -37.18 -13.57
N ALA A 499 8.03 -36.28 -14.45
CA ALA A 499 8.06 -36.44 -15.90
C ALA A 499 8.51 -35.12 -16.55
N ILE A 500 9.44 -35.20 -17.50
CA ILE A 500 9.98 -34.07 -18.26
C ILE A 500 9.50 -34.20 -19.70
N HIS A 501 8.81 -33.17 -20.19
CA HIS A 501 8.37 -33.07 -21.58
C HIS A 501 9.09 -31.90 -22.26
N ASN A 502 9.35 -32.04 -23.55
CA ASN A 502 9.83 -30.92 -24.35
C ASN A 502 8.67 -29.96 -24.72
N ASN A 503 8.99 -28.87 -25.41
CA ASN A 503 8.02 -27.87 -25.86
C ASN A 503 6.92 -28.41 -26.82
N ASN A 504 7.13 -29.59 -27.41
CA ASN A 504 6.15 -30.27 -28.27
C ASN A 504 5.28 -31.29 -27.48
N GLY A 505 5.40 -31.35 -26.15
CA GLY A 505 4.68 -32.29 -25.30
C GLY A 505 5.20 -33.73 -25.34
N ILE A 506 6.37 -33.98 -25.93
CA ILE A 506 6.97 -35.32 -25.99
C ILE A 506 7.67 -35.61 -24.67
N LEU A 507 7.36 -36.74 -24.04
CA LEU A 507 8.03 -37.22 -22.83
C LEU A 507 9.50 -37.53 -23.15
N ILE A 508 10.41 -36.87 -22.44
CA ILE A 508 11.85 -37.01 -22.60
C ILE A 508 12.45 -37.87 -21.49
N LYS A 509 12.01 -37.66 -20.25
CA LYS A 509 12.55 -38.38 -19.10
C LYS A 509 11.47 -38.49 -18.02
N SER A 510 11.47 -39.58 -17.26
CA SER A 510 10.62 -39.75 -16.08
C SER A 510 11.31 -40.61 -15.03
N GLY A 511 10.88 -40.52 -13.80
CA GLY A 511 11.42 -41.30 -12.70
C GLY A 511 10.81 -40.97 -11.35
N LYS A 512 11.38 -41.54 -10.31
CA LYS A 512 11.05 -41.26 -8.91
C LYS A 512 12.19 -40.49 -8.25
N LEU A 513 11.85 -39.59 -7.35
CA LEU A 513 12.78 -38.82 -6.56
C LEU A 513 12.85 -39.41 -5.15
N ASP A 514 14.08 -39.59 -4.66
CA ASP A 514 14.33 -40.00 -3.27
C ASP A 514 14.51 -38.72 -2.43
N MET A 515 13.53 -38.47 -1.55
CA MET A 515 13.45 -37.28 -0.70
C MET A 515 14.01 -37.48 0.71
N GLN A 516 14.84 -38.51 0.96
CA GLN A 516 15.33 -38.85 2.32
C GLN A 516 16.11 -37.71 3.01
N LEU A 517 16.61 -36.75 2.25
CA LEU A 517 17.33 -35.56 2.76
C LEU A 517 16.50 -34.28 2.73
N GLY A 518 15.17 -34.39 2.53
CA GLY A 518 14.30 -33.22 2.41
C GLY A 518 14.36 -32.53 1.03
N TYR A 519 15.22 -32.99 0.12
CA TYR A 519 15.28 -32.54 -1.28
C TYR A 519 15.80 -33.66 -2.18
N ALA A 520 15.52 -33.55 -3.46
CA ALA A 520 16.09 -34.42 -4.49
C ALA A 520 16.54 -33.61 -5.71
N ALA A 521 17.35 -34.23 -6.58
CA ALA A 521 17.82 -33.59 -7.78
C ALA A 521 17.52 -34.42 -9.04
N ILE A 522 16.99 -33.76 -10.04
CA ILE A 522 16.81 -34.33 -11.39
C ILE A 522 18.04 -33.96 -12.22
N ASP A 523 18.72 -34.98 -12.76
CA ASP A 523 19.84 -34.78 -13.67
C ASP A 523 19.33 -34.28 -15.04
N MET A 524 19.80 -33.08 -15.44
CA MET A 524 19.45 -32.38 -16.66
C MET A 524 20.63 -32.32 -17.68
N VAL A 525 21.82 -32.89 -17.33
CA VAL A 525 23.05 -32.80 -18.14
C VAL A 525 22.82 -33.27 -19.57
N SER A 526 22.11 -34.39 -19.77
CA SER A 526 21.91 -34.99 -21.07
C SER A 526 20.85 -34.30 -21.94
N LEU A 527 20.16 -33.28 -21.41
CA LEU A 527 19.09 -32.58 -22.14
C LEU A 527 19.66 -31.41 -22.96
N PRO A 528 19.27 -31.25 -24.23
CA PRO A 528 19.60 -30.07 -25.01
C PRO A 528 19.14 -28.76 -24.38
N HIS A 529 19.80 -27.65 -24.74
CA HIS A 529 19.33 -26.33 -24.36
C HIS A 529 17.90 -26.09 -24.88
N GLY A 530 17.01 -25.52 -24.04
CA GLY A 530 15.65 -25.27 -24.44
C GLY A 530 14.65 -25.24 -23.28
N LEU A 531 13.38 -25.04 -23.62
CA LEU A 531 12.27 -25.03 -22.68
C LEU A 531 11.74 -26.46 -22.47
N TYR A 532 11.58 -26.82 -21.21
CA TYR A 532 11.01 -28.10 -20.76
C TYR A 532 9.86 -27.84 -19.82
N VAL A 533 8.93 -28.82 -19.76
CA VAL A 533 7.82 -28.86 -18.83
C VAL A 533 8.08 -30.03 -17.88
N VAL A 534 8.30 -29.77 -16.61
CA VAL A 534 8.53 -30.76 -15.57
C VAL A 534 7.24 -30.90 -14.76
N THR A 535 6.67 -32.09 -14.76
CA THR A 535 5.50 -32.45 -13.94
C THR A 535 5.99 -33.28 -12.76
N LEU A 536 5.58 -32.87 -11.55
CA LEU A 536 5.85 -33.54 -10.27
C LEU A 536 4.52 -34.07 -9.71
N GLN A 537 4.54 -35.30 -9.18
CA GLN A 537 3.33 -35.95 -8.68
C GLN A 537 3.61 -36.77 -7.42
N ALA A 538 2.82 -36.58 -6.36
CA ALA A 538 2.83 -37.40 -5.16
C ALA A 538 1.47 -37.37 -4.46
N ASN A 539 1.00 -38.50 -3.92
CA ASN A 539 -0.20 -38.62 -3.07
C ASN A 539 -1.46 -37.93 -3.61
N GLY A 540 -1.68 -37.99 -4.94
CA GLY A 540 -2.82 -37.33 -5.58
C GLY A 540 -2.62 -35.84 -5.90
N MET A 541 -1.51 -35.24 -5.44
CA MET A 541 -1.07 -33.88 -5.81
C MET A 541 -0.28 -33.93 -7.12
N GLN A 542 -0.48 -32.95 -7.98
CA GLN A 542 0.29 -32.79 -9.23
C GLN A 542 0.60 -31.33 -9.45
N GLU A 543 1.84 -31.03 -9.80
CA GLU A 543 2.27 -29.69 -10.16
C GLU A 543 3.16 -29.73 -11.41
N THR A 544 3.07 -28.68 -12.22
CA THR A 544 3.82 -28.57 -13.48
C THR A 544 4.60 -27.26 -13.52
N LYS A 545 5.92 -27.36 -13.75
CA LYS A 545 6.85 -26.22 -13.80
C LYS A 545 7.44 -26.08 -15.20
N LYS A 546 7.61 -24.85 -15.67
CA LYS A 546 8.38 -24.51 -16.88
C LYS A 546 9.84 -24.31 -16.48
N ILE A 547 10.74 -25.09 -17.08
CA ILE A 547 12.17 -25.09 -16.77
C ILE A 547 12.95 -24.75 -18.05
N ILE A 548 13.85 -23.81 -17.96
CA ILE A 548 14.79 -23.44 -19.03
C ILE A 548 16.08 -24.19 -18.80
N LYS A 549 16.50 -25.05 -19.71
CA LYS A 549 17.82 -25.68 -19.75
C LYS A 549 18.77 -24.73 -20.48
N ALA A 550 19.73 -24.20 -19.75
CA ALA A 550 20.78 -23.32 -20.27
C ALA A 550 22.04 -24.11 -20.65
#